data_6b488a87d6c0cb8244c7b3734845bcee
#
_entry.id   6b488a87d6c0cb8244c7b3734845bcee
#
_cell.length_a   1.000
_cell.length_b   1.000
_cell.length_c   1.000
_cell.angle_alpha   90.00
_cell.angle_beta   90.00
_cell.angle_gamma   90.00
#
_symmetry.space_group_name_H-M   'P 1'
#
loop_
_entity.id
_entity.type
_entity.pdbx_description
1 polymer ?
#
loop_
_entity_poly.entity_id
_entity_poly.type
_entity_poly.pdbx_seq_one_letter_code
_entity_poly.pdbx_strand_id
1 'polypeptide(L)'
;VGMGSRSVILPSGPNHSRLYHRKYSAGRHRRNPGADTFSLADTFKYALSQIAYVFGINAGPEHLNGCPWGQSPLAIKGLVLLADACIAVIVLAFVVKLVREKRKDYRVQMLKNSTLFILFTGLCIASSSVTIRVEMRWVYVSLVSALLFLAYMYGELTEGVKPELYLKRLWPWGAAFACYVVFMLPVELYYRADYPKLYLWPNQLRYNSLAEETYGRYGDGIFGKTIYIIGDSYEMSDFTARTFFKVFDRERAAEGTRVEFIENIRDIGLVDDRMLVLREDPDHEGFQDITEIVREMKLQVDYGYYSDGWMDEHASLTVMAGETGVIDLEVVYPGIMSGGEAVRITKDKEEPRYLPVRSNVVNTTIQAEPWQTVHLTFEYNFFMQNAQEQRGEDRLAAIVHLTVR
;
A
#
# COMPACT_ATOMS: atom_id res chain seq x y z
N VAL A 1 -5.62 12.35 52.45
CA VAL A 1 -5.07 11.01 52.20
C VAL A 1 -5.00 10.86 50.68
N GLY A 2 -3.82 11.19 50.10
CA GLY A 2 -3.60 11.14 48.67
C GLY A 2 -3.02 9.78 48.26
N MET A 3 -3.69 9.10 47.34
CA MET A 3 -3.13 7.94 46.65
C MET A 3 -2.39 8.41 45.41
N GLY A 4 -1.06 8.38 45.47
CA GLY A 4 -0.22 8.61 44.33
C GLY A 4 -0.22 7.42 43.35
N SER A 5 -0.61 7.65 42.13
CA SER A 5 -0.46 6.69 41.04
C SER A 5 1.03 6.61 40.63
N ARG A 6 1.65 5.48 40.89
CA ARG A 6 2.98 5.16 40.31
C ARG A 6 2.77 4.69 38.89
N SER A 7 3.15 5.53 37.92
CA SER A 7 3.36 5.14 36.53
C SER A 7 4.61 4.24 36.47
N VAL A 8 4.40 2.99 36.06
CA VAL A 8 5.49 2.06 35.74
C VAL A 8 6.04 2.47 34.38
N ILE A 9 7.20 3.11 34.38
CA ILE A 9 7.98 3.38 33.17
C ILE A 9 8.63 2.05 32.76
N LEU A 10 8.14 1.42 31.71
CA LEU A 10 8.84 0.34 31.04
C LEU A 10 10.01 0.93 30.24
N PRO A 11 11.20 0.33 30.32
CA PRO A 11 12.35 0.83 29.56
C PRO A 11 12.08 0.66 28.05
N SER A 12 12.24 1.76 27.32
CA SER A 12 12.23 1.79 25.86
C SER A 12 13.37 0.90 25.35
N GLY A 13 13.03 -0.25 24.81
CA GLY A 13 13.95 -1.14 24.10
C GLY A 13 14.52 -0.45 22.85
N PRO A 14 15.72 -0.87 22.40
CA PRO A 14 16.41 -0.21 21.30
C PRO A 14 15.59 -0.27 20.01
N ASN A 15 15.48 0.88 19.37
CA ASN A 15 14.83 1.15 18.08
C ASN A 15 15.22 0.12 17.00
N HIS A 16 14.52 -1.00 16.91
CA HIS A 16 14.63 -1.95 15.80
C HIS A 16 13.89 -1.49 14.53
N SER A 17 13.13 -0.40 14.59
CA SER A 17 12.37 0.13 13.46
C SER A 17 13.24 0.65 12.31
N ARG A 18 14.48 1.12 12.59
CA ARG A 18 15.37 1.68 11.54
C ARG A 18 15.98 0.65 10.58
N LEU A 19 16.00 -0.63 10.91
CA LEU A 19 16.57 -1.67 10.04
C LEU A 19 15.55 -2.24 9.03
N TYR A 20 14.25 -2.10 9.32
CA TYR A 20 13.18 -2.58 8.45
C TYR A 20 12.94 -1.66 7.25
N HIS A 21 13.06 -0.33 7.44
CA HIS A 21 12.80 0.65 6.37
C HIS A 21 13.77 0.56 5.18
N ARG A 22 14.99 0.07 5.38
CA ARG A 22 16.02 0.08 4.32
C ARG A 22 15.90 -1.05 3.28
N LYS A 23 15.12 -2.10 3.56
CA LYS A 23 14.92 -3.22 2.62
C LYS A 23 13.64 -3.14 1.80
N TYR A 24 12.64 -2.37 2.25
CA TYR A 24 11.35 -2.29 1.58
C TYR A 24 11.19 -1.06 0.66
N SER A 25 11.97 0.00 0.86
CA SER A 25 11.87 1.23 0.05
C SER A 25 12.48 1.13 -1.37
N ALA A 26 13.10 0.02 -1.73
CA ALA A 26 13.64 -0.20 -3.08
C ALA A 26 12.73 -1.04 -3.99
N GLY A 27 11.54 -1.36 -3.55
CA GLY A 27 10.52 -2.05 -4.34
C GLY A 27 9.71 -1.08 -5.19
N ARG A 28 10.32 -0.40 -6.19
CA ARG A 28 9.55 -0.07 -7.39
C ARG A 28 8.74 -1.32 -7.73
N HIS A 29 7.42 -1.20 -7.85
CA HIS A 29 6.57 -2.23 -8.45
C HIS A 29 7.18 -2.64 -9.79
N ARG A 30 8.20 -3.48 -9.75
CA ARG A 30 8.48 -4.36 -10.86
C ARG A 30 7.20 -5.19 -10.96
N ARG A 31 6.29 -4.85 -11.87
CA ARG A 31 5.42 -5.85 -12.46
C ARG A 31 6.35 -7.02 -12.69
N ASN A 32 6.17 -8.08 -11.89
CA ASN A 32 6.95 -9.29 -12.08
C ASN A 32 6.72 -9.68 -13.52
N PRO A 33 7.72 -9.60 -14.41
CA PRO A 33 7.53 -10.00 -15.81
C PRO A 33 7.17 -11.48 -15.95
N GLY A 34 7.24 -12.25 -14.85
CA GLY A 34 6.81 -13.64 -14.76
C GLY A 34 5.38 -13.86 -14.28
N ALA A 35 4.60 -12.81 -14.00
CA ALA A 35 3.22 -12.95 -13.52
C ALA A 35 2.29 -13.57 -14.59
N ASP A 36 2.68 -13.56 -15.84
CA ASP A 36 1.87 -14.03 -16.96
C ASP A 36 2.25 -15.44 -17.44
N THR A 37 3.26 -16.06 -16.84
CA THR A 37 3.69 -17.42 -17.23
C THR A 37 3.50 -18.41 -16.08
N PHE A 38 2.66 -19.41 -16.31
CA PHE A 38 2.48 -20.53 -15.39
C PHE A 38 3.79 -21.29 -15.22
N SER A 39 4.24 -21.45 -13.99
CA SER A 39 5.45 -22.22 -13.62
C SER A 39 5.07 -23.34 -12.66
N LEU A 40 5.26 -24.59 -13.08
CA LEU A 40 5.05 -25.76 -12.23
C LEU A 40 5.95 -25.74 -10.98
N ALA A 41 7.18 -25.25 -11.11
CA ALA A 41 8.11 -25.17 -9.98
C ALA A 41 7.63 -24.19 -8.92
N ASP A 42 7.11 -23.02 -9.33
CA ASP A 42 6.56 -22.04 -8.40
C ASP A 42 5.25 -22.52 -7.78
N THR A 43 4.39 -23.17 -8.56
CA THR A 43 3.17 -23.80 -8.04
C THR A 43 3.50 -24.81 -6.93
N PHE A 44 4.49 -25.66 -7.14
CA PHE A 44 4.92 -26.62 -6.11
C PHE A 44 5.51 -25.92 -4.87
N LYS A 45 6.32 -24.89 -5.08
CA LYS A 45 6.86 -24.07 -3.99
C LYS A 45 5.75 -23.37 -3.19
N TYR A 46 4.73 -22.85 -3.86
CA TYR A 46 3.58 -22.25 -3.19
C TYR A 46 2.76 -23.29 -2.42
N ALA A 47 2.56 -24.48 -2.97
CA ALA A 47 1.88 -25.56 -2.27
C ALA A 47 2.61 -25.96 -0.97
N LEU A 48 3.93 -26.14 -1.02
CA LEU A 48 4.74 -26.42 0.16
C LEU A 48 4.68 -25.30 1.19
N SER A 49 4.71 -24.03 0.74
CA SER A 49 4.59 -22.88 1.62
C SER A 49 3.24 -22.84 2.34
N GLN A 50 2.15 -23.17 1.66
CA GLN A 50 0.82 -23.26 2.27
C GLN A 50 0.74 -24.41 3.30
N ILE A 51 1.31 -25.55 2.99
CA ILE A 51 1.37 -26.67 3.94
C ILE A 51 2.15 -26.24 5.19
N ALA A 52 3.32 -25.65 5.02
CA ALA A 52 4.11 -25.15 6.15
C ALA A 52 3.34 -24.11 6.97
N TYR A 53 2.60 -23.24 6.30
CA TYR A 53 1.81 -22.20 6.96
C TYR A 53 0.62 -22.77 7.78
N VAL A 54 -0.03 -23.84 7.31
CA VAL A 54 -1.07 -24.55 8.08
C VAL A 54 -0.51 -25.07 9.42
N PHE A 55 0.77 -25.40 9.47
CA PHE A 55 1.50 -25.80 10.67
C PHE A 55 2.19 -24.61 11.40
N GLY A 56 1.79 -23.37 11.13
CA GLY A 56 2.33 -22.18 11.80
C GLY A 56 3.73 -21.77 11.35
N ILE A 57 4.29 -22.39 10.32
CA ILE A 57 5.64 -22.10 9.81
C ILE A 57 5.52 -21.19 8.60
N ASN A 58 5.71 -19.89 8.78
CA ASN A 58 5.72 -18.93 7.67
C ASN A 58 7.09 -18.90 6.98
N ALA A 59 7.36 -19.91 6.16
CA ALA A 59 8.57 -20.01 5.33
C ALA A 59 8.28 -19.73 3.85
N GLY A 60 7.15 -19.11 3.57
CA GLY A 60 6.67 -18.88 2.22
C GLY A 60 7.28 -17.64 1.54
N PRO A 61 6.85 -17.38 0.30
CA PRO A 61 7.20 -16.18 -0.43
C PRO A 61 6.79 -14.90 0.33
N GLU A 62 7.46 -13.79 0.07
CA GLU A 62 7.26 -12.50 0.77
C GLU A 62 5.81 -11.98 0.76
N HIS A 63 5.00 -12.41 -0.19
CA HIS A 63 3.60 -11.99 -0.29
C HIS A 63 2.62 -12.80 0.58
N LEU A 64 3.05 -13.83 1.32
CA LEU A 64 2.32 -14.34 2.46
C LEU A 64 2.54 -13.36 3.62
N ASN A 65 1.67 -12.39 3.73
CA ASN A 65 1.74 -11.38 4.80
C ASN A 65 1.83 -12.07 6.16
N GLY A 66 2.85 -11.74 6.93
CA GLY A 66 3.07 -12.33 8.25
C GLY A 66 4.52 -12.19 8.67
N CYS A 67 4.80 -12.49 9.93
CA CYS A 67 6.18 -12.54 10.40
C CYS A 67 6.89 -13.75 9.78
N PRO A 68 7.99 -13.55 9.03
CA PRO A 68 8.76 -14.66 8.49
C PRO A 68 9.28 -15.57 9.62
N TRP A 69 9.24 -16.89 9.41
CA TRP A 69 9.69 -17.85 10.39
C TRP A 69 11.10 -17.56 10.92
N GLY A 70 12.00 -17.13 10.04
CA GLY A 70 13.37 -16.77 10.43
C GLY A 70 13.45 -15.68 11.48
N GLN A 71 12.53 -14.73 11.46
CA GLN A 71 12.49 -13.54 12.31
C GLN A 71 11.62 -13.74 13.57
N SER A 72 10.83 -14.82 13.64
CA SER A 72 9.99 -15.11 14.79
C SER A 72 10.82 -15.35 16.04
N PRO A 73 10.38 -14.84 17.22
CA PRO A 73 11.05 -15.11 18.50
C PRO A 73 11.15 -16.60 18.81
N LEU A 74 12.20 -16.99 19.54
CA LEU A 74 12.41 -18.39 19.92
C LEU A 74 11.25 -18.99 20.72
N ALA A 75 10.62 -18.19 21.59
CA ALA A 75 9.45 -18.63 22.36
C ALA A 75 8.29 -19.02 21.45
N ILE A 76 8.01 -18.24 20.40
CA ILE A 76 6.97 -18.52 19.41
C ILE A 76 7.31 -19.77 18.60
N LYS A 77 8.56 -19.86 18.13
CA LYS A 77 9.04 -21.09 17.46
C LYS A 77 8.85 -22.32 18.32
N GLY A 78 9.19 -22.21 19.61
CA GLY A 78 9.00 -23.30 20.57
C GLY A 78 7.55 -23.71 20.75
N LEU A 79 6.62 -22.75 20.84
CA LEU A 79 5.18 -23.02 20.96
C LEU A 79 4.62 -23.69 19.71
N VAL A 80 4.98 -23.22 18.51
CA VAL A 80 4.56 -23.82 17.24
C VAL A 80 5.06 -25.24 17.15
N LEU A 81 6.34 -25.48 17.40
CA LEU A 81 6.92 -26.85 17.36
C LEU A 81 6.29 -27.79 18.40
N LEU A 82 5.94 -27.26 19.58
CA LEU A 82 5.22 -28.04 20.58
C LEU A 82 3.81 -28.43 20.10
N ALA A 83 3.09 -27.48 19.49
CA ALA A 83 1.77 -27.74 18.90
C ALA A 83 1.88 -28.79 17.78
N ASP A 84 2.87 -28.66 16.89
CA ASP A 84 3.13 -29.62 15.82
C ASP A 84 3.48 -31.01 16.36
N ALA A 85 4.25 -31.09 17.44
CA ALA A 85 4.54 -32.36 18.10
C ALA A 85 3.26 -33.00 18.67
N CYS A 86 2.35 -32.24 19.24
CA CYS A 86 1.05 -32.73 19.71
C CYS A 86 0.18 -33.25 18.53
N ILE A 87 0.16 -32.52 17.44
CA ILE A 87 -0.54 -32.94 16.21
C ILE A 87 0.08 -34.25 15.69
N ALA A 88 1.39 -34.35 15.62
CA ALA A 88 2.09 -35.56 15.17
C ALA A 88 1.76 -36.78 16.04
N VAL A 89 1.66 -36.58 17.36
CA VAL A 89 1.24 -37.67 18.28
C VAL A 89 -0.18 -38.14 17.98
N ILE A 90 -1.13 -37.23 17.76
CA ILE A 90 -2.52 -37.58 17.39
C ILE A 90 -2.56 -38.33 16.07
N VAL A 91 -1.86 -37.84 15.06
CA VAL A 91 -1.77 -38.47 13.73
C VAL A 91 -1.19 -39.89 13.86
N LEU A 92 -0.07 -40.05 14.57
CA LEU A 92 0.59 -41.31 14.77
C LEU A 92 -0.33 -42.31 15.52
N ALA A 93 -0.98 -41.86 16.60
CA ALA A 93 -1.93 -42.70 17.34
C ALA A 93 -3.11 -43.15 16.46
N PHE A 94 -3.63 -42.26 15.62
CA PHE A 94 -4.69 -42.58 14.66
C PHE A 94 -4.23 -43.60 13.61
N VAL A 95 -3.04 -43.42 13.04
CA VAL A 95 -2.48 -44.39 12.09
C VAL A 95 -2.28 -45.75 12.74
N VAL A 96 -1.77 -45.80 13.98
CA VAL A 96 -1.64 -47.09 14.73
C VAL A 96 -3.01 -47.72 14.96
N LYS A 97 -4.04 -46.96 15.33
CA LYS A 97 -5.41 -47.46 15.45
C LYS A 97 -5.91 -48.00 14.12
N LEU A 98 -5.76 -47.26 13.02
CA LEU A 98 -6.19 -47.66 11.68
C LEU A 98 -5.53 -49.00 11.25
N VAL A 99 -4.24 -49.17 11.50
CA VAL A 99 -3.49 -50.40 11.15
C VAL A 99 -3.94 -51.57 12.02
N ARG A 100 -4.20 -51.33 13.32
CA ARG A 100 -4.57 -52.38 14.28
C ARG A 100 -6.06 -52.73 14.28
N GLU A 101 -6.90 -51.94 13.61
CA GLU A 101 -8.34 -52.21 13.55
C GLU A 101 -8.64 -53.51 12.79
N LYS A 102 -9.24 -54.44 13.48
CA LYS A 102 -9.57 -55.77 12.96
C LYS A 102 -10.89 -55.81 12.19
N ARG A 103 -11.82 -54.91 12.50
CA ARG A 103 -13.13 -54.83 11.83
C ARG A 103 -12.92 -54.22 10.43
N LYS A 104 -12.98 -55.10 9.43
CA LYS A 104 -12.66 -54.72 8.04
C LYS A 104 -13.49 -53.53 7.53
N ASP A 105 -14.81 -53.55 7.77
CA ASP A 105 -15.72 -52.51 7.27
C ASP A 105 -15.45 -51.17 7.95
N TYR A 106 -15.21 -51.17 9.24
CA TYR A 106 -14.88 -49.99 10.01
C TYR A 106 -13.52 -49.39 9.56
N ARG A 107 -12.51 -50.21 9.38
CA ARG A 107 -11.22 -49.79 8.84
C ARG A 107 -11.33 -49.14 7.46
N VAL A 108 -12.15 -49.74 6.57
CA VAL A 108 -12.42 -49.20 5.23
C VAL A 108 -13.13 -47.85 5.35
N GLN A 109 -14.08 -47.69 6.28
CA GLN A 109 -14.77 -46.43 6.49
C GLN A 109 -13.81 -45.34 7.00
N MET A 110 -12.96 -45.67 7.99
CA MET A 110 -11.91 -44.75 8.46
C MET A 110 -10.99 -44.31 7.33
N LEU A 111 -10.58 -45.24 6.47
CA LEU A 111 -9.72 -44.95 5.32
C LEU A 111 -10.41 -44.04 4.30
N LYS A 112 -11.70 -44.35 3.97
CA LYS A 112 -12.49 -43.49 3.05
C LYS A 112 -12.62 -42.04 3.58
N ASN A 113 -12.96 -41.88 4.86
CA ASN A 113 -13.10 -40.57 5.47
C ASN A 113 -11.77 -39.82 5.48
N SER A 114 -10.67 -40.51 5.86
CA SER A 114 -9.32 -39.88 5.82
C SER A 114 -8.92 -39.48 4.41
N THR A 115 -9.18 -40.34 3.41
CA THR A 115 -8.90 -40.02 2.02
C THR A 115 -9.69 -38.83 1.54
N LEU A 116 -10.97 -38.71 1.93
CA LEU A 116 -11.79 -37.55 1.60
C LEU A 116 -11.17 -36.24 2.14
N PHE A 117 -10.78 -36.19 3.42
CA PHE A 117 -10.14 -35.01 4.01
C PHE A 117 -8.82 -34.69 3.33
N ILE A 118 -7.97 -35.68 3.08
CA ILE A 118 -6.67 -35.48 2.42
C ILE A 118 -6.86 -34.95 1.00
N LEU A 119 -7.76 -35.53 0.21
CA LEU A 119 -8.04 -35.09 -1.15
C LEU A 119 -8.64 -33.69 -1.17
N PHE A 120 -9.61 -33.42 -0.28
CA PHE A 120 -10.22 -32.08 -0.21
C PHE A 120 -9.18 -31.01 0.16
N THR A 121 -8.39 -31.24 1.21
CA THR A 121 -7.31 -30.32 1.61
C THR A 121 -6.28 -30.14 0.49
N GLY A 122 -5.89 -31.25 -0.15
CA GLY A 122 -4.97 -31.23 -1.27
C GLY A 122 -5.49 -30.45 -2.48
N LEU A 123 -6.78 -30.57 -2.80
CA LEU A 123 -7.42 -29.78 -3.86
C LEU A 123 -7.49 -28.28 -3.52
N CYS A 124 -7.79 -27.94 -2.26
CA CYS A 124 -7.77 -26.54 -1.81
C CYS A 124 -6.38 -25.92 -1.95
N ILE A 125 -5.34 -26.65 -1.52
CA ILE A 125 -3.95 -26.22 -1.67
C ILE A 125 -3.56 -26.11 -3.14
N ALA A 126 -3.89 -27.12 -3.94
CA ALA A 126 -3.56 -27.14 -5.36
C ALA A 126 -4.21 -25.97 -6.11
N SER A 127 -5.52 -25.74 -5.88
CA SER A 127 -6.26 -24.66 -6.54
C SER A 127 -5.70 -23.28 -6.20
N SER A 128 -5.32 -23.05 -4.95
CA SER A 128 -4.75 -21.77 -4.53
C SER A 128 -3.29 -21.59 -4.95
N SER A 129 -2.57 -22.69 -5.19
CA SER A 129 -1.15 -22.63 -5.59
C SER A 129 -0.94 -22.36 -7.09
N VAL A 130 -1.98 -22.54 -7.91
CA VAL A 130 -1.93 -22.23 -9.36
C VAL A 130 -2.04 -20.73 -9.63
N THR A 131 -2.41 -19.95 -8.62
CA THR A 131 -2.59 -18.50 -8.74
C THR A 131 -1.25 -17.77 -8.79
N ILE A 132 -1.27 -16.52 -9.25
CA ILE A 132 -0.09 -15.66 -9.43
C ILE A 132 0.65 -15.39 -8.10
N ARG A 133 -0.09 -15.44 -6.99
CA ARG A 133 0.42 -15.23 -5.64
C ARG A 133 -0.41 -16.02 -4.63
N VAL A 134 0.21 -16.38 -3.51
CA VAL A 134 -0.50 -17.01 -2.39
C VAL A 134 -0.83 -15.93 -1.35
N GLU A 135 -2.10 -15.82 -0.98
CA GLU A 135 -2.57 -14.93 0.06
C GLU A 135 -3.05 -15.72 1.28
N MET A 136 -2.90 -15.15 2.49
CA MET A 136 -3.34 -15.79 3.74
C MET A 136 -4.81 -16.22 3.71
N ARG A 137 -5.68 -15.43 3.08
CA ARG A 137 -7.11 -15.74 2.96
C ARG A 137 -7.39 -17.06 2.23
N TRP A 138 -6.49 -17.49 1.34
CA TRP A 138 -6.65 -18.74 0.60
C TRP A 138 -6.20 -19.95 1.42
N VAL A 139 -5.32 -19.74 2.39
CA VAL A 139 -4.89 -20.80 3.32
C VAL A 139 -6.00 -21.13 4.33
N TYR A 140 -6.97 -20.21 4.54
CA TYR A 140 -8.05 -20.40 5.52
C TYR A 140 -8.83 -21.69 5.31
N VAL A 141 -9.23 -22.01 4.08
CA VAL A 141 -9.99 -23.23 3.78
C VAL A 141 -9.17 -24.50 4.08
N SER A 142 -7.88 -24.48 3.72
CA SER A 142 -6.95 -25.58 4.00
C SER A 142 -6.73 -25.76 5.49
N LEU A 143 -6.61 -24.67 6.25
CA LEU A 143 -6.49 -24.69 7.71
C LEU A 143 -7.75 -25.28 8.37
N VAL A 144 -8.94 -24.81 7.99
CA VAL A 144 -10.21 -25.32 8.52
C VAL A 144 -10.37 -26.80 8.21
N SER A 145 -10.05 -27.23 6.99
CA SER A 145 -10.10 -28.64 6.60
C SER A 145 -9.13 -29.50 7.42
N ALA A 146 -7.90 -29.01 7.66
CA ALA A 146 -6.92 -29.70 8.50
C ALA A 146 -7.39 -29.83 9.95
N LEU A 147 -7.99 -28.76 10.50
CA LEU A 147 -8.56 -28.80 11.85
C LEU A 147 -9.75 -29.77 11.97
N LEU A 148 -10.63 -29.81 10.97
CA LEU A 148 -11.72 -30.79 10.93
C LEU A 148 -11.20 -32.22 10.82
N PHE A 149 -10.15 -32.46 10.04
CA PHE A 149 -9.53 -33.75 9.96
C PHE A 149 -8.87 -34.16 11.28
N LEU A 150 -8.20 -33.23 11.95
CA LEU A 150 -7.64 -33.48 13.29
C LEU A 150 -8.73 -33.81 14.31
N ALA A 151 -9.85 -33.07 14.27
CA ALA A 151 -11.01 -33.35 15.13
C ALA A 151 -11.63 -34.72 14.84
N TYR A 152 -11.72 -35.13 13.57
CA TYR A 152 -12.13 -36.46 13.16
C TYR A 152 -11.19 -37.53 13.72
N MET A 153 -9.87 -37.38 13.53
CA MET A 153 -8.89 -38.34 14.07
C MET A 153 -8.98 -38.46 15.60
N TYR A 154 -9.12 -37.34 16.29
CA TYR A 154 -9.31 -37.36 17.74
C TYR A 154 -10.62 -38.02 18.15
N GLY A 155 -11.72 -37.76 17.44
CA GLY A 155 -13.01 -38.43 17.64
C GLY A 155 -12.90 -39.94 17.54
N GLU A 156 -12.23 -40.42 16.47
CA GLU A 156 -11.96 -41.83 16.27
C GLU A 156 -11.12 -42.45 17.42
N LEU A 157 -10.08 -41.74 17.87
CA LEU A 157 -9.23 -42.23 18.98
C LEU A 157 -10.00 -42.34 20.30
N THR A 158 -11.03 -41.53 20.50
CA THR A 158 -11.86 -41.54 21.71
C THR A 158 -13.17 -42.32 21.58
N GLU A 159 -13.40 -42.98 20.44
CA GLU A 159 -14.57 -43.83 20.27
C GLU A 159 -14.58 -45.02 21.25
N GLY A 160 -15.76 -45.32 21.82
CA GLY A 160 -15.94 -46.41 22.80
C GLY A 160 -15.78 -45.96 24.26
N VAL A 161 -15.51 -44.67 24.51
CA VAL A 161 -15.57 -44.10 25.87
C VAL A 161 -17.03 -44.06 26.31
N LYS A 162 -17.35 -44.68 27.46
CA LYS A 162 -18.72 -44.75 28.00
C LYS A 162 -19.31 -43.34 28.22
N PRO A 163 -20.65 -43.17 28.00
CA PRO A 163 -21.31 -41.85 28.15
C PRO A 163 -21.09 -41.19 29.52
N GLU A 164 -20.98 -41.98 30.57
CA GLU A 164 -20.72 -41.54 31.94
C GLU A 164 -19.38 -40.80 32.10
N LEU A 165 -18.50 -40.89 31.10
CA LEU A 165 -17.20 -40.26 31.04
C LEU A 165 -17.17 -39.05 30.08
N TYR A 166 -18.34 -38.55 29.65
CA TYR A 166 -18.41 -37.38 28.74
C TYR A 166 -17.64 -36.18 29.22
N LEU A 167 -17.75 -35.86 30.53
CA LEU A 167 -16.99 -34.79 31.16
C LEU A 167 -15.47 -35.03 31.06
N LYS A 168 -15.04 -36.30 31.25
CA LYS A 168 -13.63 -36.69 31.07
C LYS A 168 -13.20 -36.63 29.62
N ARG A 169 -14.12 -36.80 28.68
CA ARG A 169 -13.86 -36.67 27.23
C ARG A 169 -13.77 -35.19 26.81
N LEU A 170 -14.53 -34.32 27.46
CA LEU A 170 -14.49 -32.87 27.20
C LEU A 170 -13.29 -32.19 27.87
N TRP A 171 -12.75 -32.73 28.95
CA TRP A 171 -11.59 -32.18 29.67
C TRP A 171 -10.38 -31.87 28.77
N PRO A 172 -9.94 -32.77 27.86
CA PRO A 172 -8.79 -32.42 26.98
C PRO A 172 -9.08 -31.24 26.08
N TRP A 173 -10.32 -31.07 25.61
CA TRP A 173 -10.74 -29.91 24.81
C TRP A 173 -10.76 -28.63 25.65
N GLY A 174 -11.26 -28.71 26.90
CA GLY A 174 -11.20 -27.60 27.84
C GLY A 174 -9.75 -27.20 28.17
N ALA A 175 -8.89 -28.19 28.39
CA ALA A 175 -7.46 -27.98 28.60
C ALA A 175 -6.77 -27.37 27.36
N ALA A 176 -7.05 -27.89 26.15
CA ALA A 176 -6.52 -27.35 24.90
C ALA A 176 -6.98 -25.92 24.67
N PHE A 177 -8.25 -25.61 24.94
CA PHE A 177 -8.78 -24.25 24.86
C PHE A 177 -8.11 -23.31 25.88
N ALA A 178 -7.96 -23.76 27.12
CA ALA A 178 -7.29 -22.99 28.16
C ALA A 178 -5.81 -22.74 27.79
N CYS A 179 -5.10 -23.75 27.30
CA CYS A 179 -3.74 -23.60 26.75
C CYS A 179 -3.69 -22.64 25.58
N TYR A 180 -4.64 -22.73 24.65
CA TYR A 180 -4.75 -21.79 23.53
C TYR A 180 -4.87 -20.36 24.05
N VAL A 181 -5.81 -20.08 24.95
CA VAL A 181 -6.01 -18.74 25.50
C VAL A 181 -4.75 -18.24 26.23
N VAL A 182 -4.13 -19.08 27.06
CA VAL A 182 -2.96 -18.70 27.85
C VAL A 182 -1.72 -18.47 26.99
N PHE A 183 -1.52 -19.25 25.94
CA PHE A 183 -0.31 -19.16 25.13
C PHE A 183 -0.49 -18.32 23.87
N MET A 184 -1.66 -18.41 23.21
CA MET A 184 -1.88 -17.70 21.95
C MET A 184 -2.29 -16.25 22.15
N LEU A 185 -2.99 -15.91 23.24
CA LEU A 185 -3.35 -14.53 23.52
C LEU A 185 -2.13 -13.61 23.70
N PRO A 186 -1.09 -13.98 24.47
CA PRO A 186 0.15 -13.19 24.52
C PRO A 186 0.84 -13.08 23.17
N VAL A 187 0.82 -14.14 22.36
CA VAL A 187 1.39 -14.13 21.00
C VAL A 187 0.64 -13.15 20.10
N GLU A 188 -0.70 -13.19 20.15
CA GLU A 188 -1.57 -12.28 19.43
C GLU A 188 -1.33 -10.83 19.81
N LEU A 189 -1.25 -10.56 21.12
CA LEU A 189 -0.97 -9.21 21.63
C LEU A 189 0.41 -8.72 21.23
N TYR A 190 1.42 -9.60 21.24
CA TYR A 190 2.75 -9.29 20.76
C TYR A 190 2.75 -8.91 19.27
N TYR A 191 2.16 -9.76 18.43
CA TYR A 191 2.10 -9.44 16.99
C TYR A 191 1.29 -8.19 16.70
N ARG A 192 0.24 -7.94 17.46
CA ARG A 192 -0.58 -6.73 17.30
C ARG A 192 0.22 -5.47 17.65
N ALA A 193 1.11 -5.53 18.63
CA ALA A 193 1.93 -4.41 19.05
C ALA A 193 3.12 -4.17 18.12
N ASP A 194 3.86 -5.24 17.78
CA ASP A 194 5.10 -5.14 17.01
C ASP A 194 4.91 -5.20 15.49
N TYR A 195 3.76 -5.72 15.06
CA TYR A 195 3.44 -5.88 13.63
C TYR A 195 2.01 -5.36 13.31
N PRO A 196 1.71 -4.09 13.57
CA PRO A 196 0.37 -3.54 13.36
C PRO A 196 -0.10 -3.66 11.91
N LYS A 197 0.81 -3.70 10.95
CA LYS A 197 0.51 -3.91 9.52
C LYS A 197 -0.10 -5.29 9.20
N LEU A 198 0.03 -6.28 10.09
CA LEU A 198 -0.63 -7.59 9.94
C LEU A 198 -2.14 -7.53 10.22
N TYR A 199 -2.57 -6.51 10.94
CA TYR A 199 -3.94 -6.34 11.34
C TYR A 199 -4.61 -5.30 10.43
N LEU A 200 -5.37 -5.77 9.47
CA LEU A 200 -6.10 -4.91 8.52
C LEU A 200 -7.10 -3.98 9.22
N TRP A 201 -7.64 -4.39 10.37
CA TRP A 201 -8.73 -3.66 11.03
C TRP A 201 -8.37 -2.23 11.47
N PRO A 202 -7.28 -1.98 12.20
CA PRO A 202 -6.89 -0.62 12.55
C PRO A 202 -6.61 0.25 11.32
N ASN A 203 -5.95 -0.33 10.32
CA ASN A 203 -5.67 0.35 9.05
C ASN A 203 -6.96 0.65 8.29
N GLN A 204 -7.90 -0.29 8.25
CA GLN A 204 -9.19 -0.11 7.60
C GLN A 204 -10.00 1.02 8.24
N LEU A 205 -10.05 1.10 9.57
CA LEU A 205 -10.72 2.19 10.28
C LEU A 205 -10.10 3.54 9.91
N ARG A 206 -8.77 3.62 9.92
CA ARG A 206 -8.07 4.85 9.56
C ARG A 206 -8.30 5.26 8.11
N TYR A 207 -8.29 4.32 7.17
CA TYR A 207 -8.63 4.61 5.78
C TYR A 207 -10.07 5.07 5.61
N ASN A 208 -11.00 4.47 6.33
CA ASN A 208 -12.40 4.90 6.30
C ASN A 208 -12.53 6.33 6.86
N SER A 209 -11.91 6.63 8.00
CA SER A 209 -11.90 7.97 8.58
C SER A 209 -11.30 9.00 7.62
N LEU A 210 -10.19 8.65 6.96
CA LEU A 210 -9.58 9.51 5.95
C LEU A 210 -10.53 9.79 4.78
N ALA A 211 -11.16 8.75 4.26
CA ALA A 211 -12.10 8.89 3.16
C ALA A 211 -13.32 9.73 3.56
N GLU A 212 -13.88 9.48 4.74
CA GLU A 212 -15.02 10.22 5.29
C GLU A 212 -14.68 11.69 5.56
N GLU A 213 -13.54 11.97 6.16
CA GLU A 213 -13.10 13.34 6.44
C GLU A 213 -12.84 14.11 5.15
N THR A 214 -12.14 13.50 4.19
CA THR A 214 -11.86 14.13 2.89
C THR A 214 -13.17 14.40 2.14
N TYR A 215 -14.08 13.42 2.09
CA TYR A 215 -15.37 13.63 1.44
C TYR A 215 -16.23 14.66 2.18
N GLY A 216 -16.23 14.65 3.50
CA GLY A 216 -16.94 15.63 4.33
C GLY A 216 -16.46 17.07 4.08
N ARG A 217 -15.16 17.26 3.82
CA ARG A 217 -14.57 18.57 3.57
C ARG A 217 -14.78 19.08 2.14
N TYR A 218 -14.63 18.23 1.16
CA TYR A 218 -14.62 18.62 -0.26
C TYR A 218 -15.86 18.18 -1.04
N GLY A 219 -16.66 17.26 -0.48
CA GLY A 219 -17.83 16.70 -1.14
C GLY A 219 -17.52 16.15 -2.54
N ASP A 220 -18.40 16.45 -3.49
CA ASP A 220 -18.23 16.03 -4.89
C ASP A 220 -17.01 16.65 -5.58
N GLY A 221 -16.39 17.66 -4.99
CA GLY A 221 -15.19 18.31 -5.52
C GLY A 221 -13.96 17.40 -5.57
N ILE A 222 -13.98 16.22 -4.92
CA ILE A 222 -12.90 15.24 -5.00
C ILE A 222 -12.90 14.43 -6.30
N PHE A 223 -14.07 14.33 -6.98
CA PHE A 223 -14.19 13.51 -8.17
C PHE A 223 -13.45 14.15 -9.35
N GLY A 224 -12.69 13.34 -10.07
CA GLY A 224 -11.83 13.79 -11.16
C GLY A 224 -10.51 14.41 -10.73
N LYS A 225 -10.22 14.49 -9.42
CA LYS A 225 -8.94 15.00 -8.91
C LYS A 225 -7.93 13.89 -8.67
N THR A 226 -6.65 14.24 -8.73
CA THR A 226 -5.56 13.43 -8.19
C THR A 226 -5.29 13.89 -6.76
N ILE A 227 -5.43 12.97 -5.80
CA ILE A 227 -5.27 13.23 -4.37
C ILE A 227 -3.98 12.58 -3.91
N TYR A 228 -3.01 13.39 -3.55
CA TYR A 228 -1.75 12.94 -2.95
C TYR A 228 -1.89 12.94 -1.44
N ILE A 229 -1.53 11.82 -0.82
CA ILE A 229 -1.53 11.66 0.63
C ILE A 229 -0.10 11.44 1.09
N ILE A 230 0.41 12.38 1.89
CA ILE A 230 1.75 12.33 2.45
C ILE A 230 1.65 11.80 3.86
N GLY A 231 2.31 10.68 4.12
CA GLY A 231 2.35 10.08 5.44
C GLY A 231 3.08 8.75 5.44
N ASP A 232 3.60 8.42 6.61
CA ASP A 232 4.57 7.34 6.79
C ASP A 232 3.94 5.96 6.92
N SER A 233 2.60 5.88 6.91
CA SER A 233 2.01 4.76 7.61
C SER A 233 1.48 3.65 6.73
N TYR A 234 1.12 3.91 5.48
CA TYR A 234 0.31 2.91 4.77
C TYR A 234 0.61 2.85 3.28
N GLU A 235 1.33 1.80 2.91
CA GLU A 235 1.35 1.36 1.51
C GLU A 235 -0.05 0.88 1.13
N MET A 236 -0.84 1.73 0.52
CA MET A 236 -2.07 1.32 -0.10
C MET A 236 -1.76 0.80 -1.51
N SER A 237 -2.24 -0.40 -1.82
CA SER A 237 -2.12 -0.91 -3.19
C SER A 237 -2.88 -0.01 -4.17
N ASP A 238 -2.40 0.13 -5.40
CA ASP A 238 -3.06 0.86 -6.48
C ASP A 238 -4.55 0.47 -6.64
N PHE A 239 -4.86 -0.80 -6.40
CA PHE A 239 -6.23 -1.29 -6.44
C PHE A 239 -7.10 -0.65 -5.34
N THR A 240 -6.60 -0.56 -4.12
CA THR A 240 -7.32 0.02 -2.99
C THR A 240 -7.45 1.53 -3.18
N ALA A 241 -6.40 2.20 -3.63
CA ALA A 241 -6.41 3.62 -3.93
C ALA A 241 -7.50 3.99 -4.96
N ARG A 242 -7.65 3.21 -6.03
CA ARG A 242 -8.69 3.42 -7.06
C ARG A 242 -10.11 3.28 -6.54
N THR A 243 -10.33 2.57 -5.45
CA THR A 243 -11.66 2.33 -4.87
C THR A 243 -11.92 3.13 -3.60
N PHE A 244 -10.99 4.01 -3.22
CA PHE A 244 -10.97 4.70 -1.94
C PHE A 244 -12.27 5.47 -1.66
N PHE A 245 -12.79 6.22 -2.64
CA PHE A 245 -14.01 7.00 -2.51
C PHE A 245 -15.27 6.31 -3.04
N LYS A 246 -15.19 5.07 -3.50
CA LYS A 246 -16.30 4.33 -4.10
C LYS A 246 -17.50 4.12 -3.16
N VAL A 247 -17.26 4.21 -1.85
CA VAL A 247 -18.31 4.11 -0.82
C VAL A 247 -19.30 5.26 -0.93
N PHE A 248 -18.84 6.47 -1.29
CA PHE A 248 -19.66 7.68 -1.33
C PHE A 248 -20.44 7.82 -2.65
N ASP A 249 -19.80 7.45 -3.75
CA ASP A 249 -20.46 7.44 -5.07
C ASP A 249 -19.89 6.32 -5.93
N ARG A 250 -20.69 5.26 -6.09
CA ARG A 250 -20.26 4.06 -6.82
C ARG A 250 -20.05 4.29 -8.31
N GLU A 251 -20.77 5.25 -8.89
CA GLU A 251 -20.71 5.55 -10.31
C GLU A 251 -19.58 6.53 -10.61
N ARG A 252 -19.49 7.60 -9.84
CA ARG A 252 -18.55 8.71 -10.07
C ARG A 252 -17.15 8.48 -9.51
N ALA A 253 -17.00 7.73 -8.42
CA ALA A 253 -15.68 7.44 -7.84
C ALA A 253 -14.76 6.66 -8.80
N ALA A 254 -15.30 6.03 -9.85
CA ALA A 254 -14.51 5.42 -10.91
C ALA A 254 -14.11 6.42 -12.01
N GLU A 255 -14.69 7.62 -12.04
CA GLU A 255 -14.46 8.63 -13.07
C GLU A 255 -13.25 9.51 -12.76
N GLY A 256 -12.05 8.93 -12.85
CA GLY A 256 -10.83 9.71 -12.90
C GLY A 256 -10.28 10.19 -11.54
N THR A 257 -10.93 9.91 -10.42
CA THR A 257 -10.34 10.21 -9.10
C THR A 257 -9.21 9.23 -8.84
N ARG A 258 -8.01 9.76 -8.60
CA ARG A 258 -6.81 8.99 -8.34
C ARG A 258 -6.29 9.34 -6.95
N VAL A 259 -5.98 8.33 -6.15
CA VAL A 259 -5.35 8.52 -4.83
C VAL A 259 -3.96 7.91 -4.88
N GLU A 260 -2.97 8.70 -4.52
CA GLU A 260 -1.57 8.27 -4.45
C GLU A 260 -1.01 8.54 -3.06
N PHE A 261 -0.42 7.50 -2.46
CA PHE A 261 0.33 7.63 -1.22
C PHE A 261 1.79 7.88 -1.57
N ILE A 262 2.33 8.97 -1.08
CA ILE A 262 3.69 9.39 -1.37
C ILE A 262 4.47 9.63 -0.07
N GLU A 263 5.75 9.37 -0.10
CA GLU A 263 6.62 9.54 1.06
C GLU A 263 7.12 11.00 1.17
N ASN A 264 7.28 11.68 0.03
CA ASN A 264 7.92 12.99 -0.01
C ASN A 264 7.20 13.94 -0.98
N ILE A 265 7.09 15.21 -0.59
CA ILE A 265 6.58 16.30 -1.46
C ILE A 265 7.38 16.39 -2.77
N ARG A 266 8.63 15.98 -2.79
CA ARG A 266 9.46 15.95 -4.01
C ARG A 266 8.90 15.07 -5.12
N ASP A 267 8.15 14.03 -4.75
CA ASP A 267 7.55 13.10 -5.70
C ASP A 267 6.35 13.69 -6.46
N ILE A 268 5.86 14.86 -6.04
CA ILE A 268 4.79 15.60 -6.70
C ILE A 268 5.41 16.59 -7.69
N GLY A 269 4.87 16.62 -8.91
CA GLY A 269 5.19 17.65 -9.90
C GLY A 269 4.58 19.02 -9.59
N LEU A 270 4.29 19.82 -10.61
CA LEU A 270 3.55 21.06 -10.44
C LEU A 270 2.11 20.75 -10.02
N VAL A 271 1.61 21.53 -9.06
CA VAL A 271 0.27 21.36 -8.49
C VAL A 271 -0.71 22.27 -9.23
N ASP A 272 -1.66 21.66 -9.94
CA ASP A 272 -2.76 22.36 -10.60
C ASP A 272 -4.07 22.25 -9.80
N ASP A 273 -5.15 22.82 -10.35
CA ASP A 273 -6.48 22.82 -9.70
C ASP A 273 -7.17 21.45 -9.66
N ARG A 274 -6.60 20.47 -10.39
CA ARG A 274 -7.07 19.07 -10.38
C ARG A 274 -6.36 18.22 -9.34
N MET A 275 -5.47 18.82 -8.56
CA MET A 275 -4.70 18.14 -7.53
C MET A 275 -5.15 18.57 -6.14
N LEU A 276 -5.04 17.65 -5.20
CA LEU A 276 -5.23 17.89 -3.79
C LEU A 276 -4.09 17.20 -3.05
N VAL A 277 -3.43 17.92 -2.15
CA VAL A 277 -2.31 17.39 -1.36
C VAL A 277 -2.68 17.42 0.10
N LEU A 278 -2.80 16.22 0.68
CA LEU A 278 -3.16 16.01 2.07
C LEU A 278 -1.95 15.45 2.82
N ARG A 279 -1.73 15.94 4.03
CA ARG A 279 -0.72 15.41 4.94
C ARG A 279 -1.40 14.77 6.13
N GLU A 280 -0.98 13.56 6.49
CA GLU A 280 -1.38 12.97 7.76
C GLU A 280 -0.94 13.85 8.92
N ASP A 281 -1.85 14.09 9.87
CA ASP A 281 -1.53 14.75 11.13
C ASP A 281 -1.17 13.67 12.16
N PRO A 282 0.10 13.56 12.58
CA PRO A 282 0.51 12.55 13.55
C PRO A 282 -0.04 12.81 14.96
N ASP A 283 -0.42 14.04 15.26
CA ASP A 283 -0.87 14.46 16.59
C ASP A 283 -2.39 14.38 16.74
N HIS A 284 -3.11 14.39 15.62
CA HIS A 284 -4.57 14.32 15.58
C HIS A 284 -4.99 13.27 14.54
N GLU A 285 -6.03 12.51 14.85
CA GLU A 285 -6.61 11.59 13.86
C GLU A 285 -7.28 12.40 12.75
N GLY A 286 -6.50 12.79 11.72
CA GLY A 286 -7.00 13.60 10.64
C GLY A 286 -5.94 13.96 9.59
N PHE A 287 -6.33 14.82 8.67
CA PHE A 287 -5.50 15.26 7.57
C PHE A 287 -5.48 16.77 7.47
N GLN A 288 -4.30 17.30 7.26
CA GLN A 288 -4.09 18.70 6.94
C GLN A 288 -4.02 18.86 5.41
N ASP A 289 -4.84 19.78 4.87
CA ASP A 289 -4.71 20.22 3.48
C ASP A 289 -3.49 21.14 3.37
N ILE A 290 -2.52 20.72 2.59
CA ILE A 290 -1.31 21.48 2.30
C ILE A 290 -1.16 21.80 0.81
N THR A 291 -2.26 21.73 0.04
CA THR A 291 -2.26 21.92 -1.41
C THR A 291 -1.61 23.25 -1.81
N GLU A 292 -2.04 24.35 -1.19
CA GLU A 292 -1.50 25.68 -1.50
C GLU A 292 -0.03 25.80 -1.11
N ILE A 293 0.36 25.27 0.04
CA ILE A 293 1.76 25.29 0.49
C ILE A 293 2.64 24.57 -0.53
N VAL A 294 2.20 23.38 -1.00
CA VAL A 294 2.97 22.61 -1.99
C VAL A 294 2.95 23.31 -3.35
N ARG A 295 1.84 23.91 -3.74
CA ARG A 295 1.74 24.71 -4.97
C ARG A 295 2.78 25.83 -4.98
N GLU A 296 2.85 26.64 -3.92
CA GLU A 296 3.82 27.72 -3.78
C GLU A 296 5.26 27.20 -3.73
N MET A 297 5.50 26.06 -3.07
CA MET A 297 6.83 25.46 -3.06
C MET A 297 7.31 25.01 -4.45
N LYS A 298 6.39 24.60 -5.32
CA LYS A 298 6.69 24.10 -6.67
C LYS A 298 6.72 25.19 -7.71
N LEU A 299 5.86 26.18 -7.57
CA LEU A 299 5.75 27.30 -8.50
C LEU A 299 5.29 28.55 -7.75
N GLN A 300 6.17 29.52 -7.64
CA GLN A 300 5.86 30.85 -7.14
C GLN A 300 5.85 31.81 -8.32
N VAL A 301 4.74 32.49 -8.52
CA VAL A 301 4.60 33.53 -9.55
C VAL A 301 4.90 34.87 -8.90
N ASP A 302 5.93 35.57 -9.40
CA ASP A 302 6.24 36.90 -8.94
C ASP A 302 5.33 37.93 -9.66
N TYR A 303 5.22 37.85 -10.98
CA TYR A 303 4.28 38.62 -11.80
C TYR A 303 4.14 38.04 -13.22
N GLY A 304 3.09 38.42 -13.91
CA GLY A 304 2.90 38.25 -15.34
C GLY A 304 2.64 36.81 -15.82
N TYR A 305 2.35 35.84 -14.94
CA TYR A 305 1.95 34.50 -15.30
C TYR A 305 0.64 34.15 -14.58
N TYR A 306 -0.34 33.63 -15.33
CA TYR A 306 -1.71 33.42 -14.86
C TYR A 306 -2.04 31.91 -14.80
N SER A 307 -3.03 31.56 -13.97
CA SER A 307 -3.44 30.16 -13.74
C SER A 307 -3.94 29.43 -14.98
N ASP A 308 -4.37 30.14 -15.99
CA ASP A 308 -4.80 29.60 -17.29
C ASP A 308 -3.65 29.48 -18.32
N GLY A 309 -2.40 29.73 -17.87
CA GLY A 309 -1.20 29.59 -18.68
C GLY A 309 -0.84 30.86 -19.49
N TRP A 310 -1.66 31.91 -19.48
CA TRP A 310 -1.28 33.15 -20.12
C TRP A 310 -0.10 33.80 -19.42
N MET A 311 0.75 34.46 -20.22
CA MET A 311 1.92 35.22 -19.78
C MET A 311 1.92 36.61 -20.38
N ASP A 312 2.22 37.60 -19.56
CA ASP A 312 2.39 38.98 -20.00
C ASP A 312 3.68 39.18 -20.79
N GLU A 313 3.82 40.38 -21.42
CA GLU A 313 5.04 40.81 -22.13
C GLU A 313 6.29 40.66 -21.24
N HIS A 314 6.12 40.87 -19.95
CA HIS A 314 7.12 40.65 -18.93
C HIS A 314 6.55 39.71 -17.86
N ALA A 315 7.26 38.66 -17.57
CA ALA A 315 6.84 37.70 -16.54
C ALA A 315 8.03 37.19 -15.73
N SER A 316 7.78 36.86 -14.49
CA SER A 316 8.77 36.30 -13.59
C SER A 316 8.14 35.24 -12.68
N LEU A 317 8.82 34.10 -12.58
CA LEU A 317 8.38 32.99 -11.73
C LEU A 317 9.57 32.21 -11.20
N THR A 318 9.34 31.57 -10.10
CA THR A 318 10.28 30.64 -9.48
C THR A 318 9.69 29.25 -9.51
N VAL A 319 10.43 28.29 -10.05
CA VAL A 319 9.95 26.91 -10.24
C VAL A 319 10.95 25.90 -9.70
N MET A 320 10.44 24.84 -9.06
CA MET A 320 11.27 23.71 -8.61
C MET A 320 11.33 22.67 -9.74
N ALA A 321 12.54 22.35 -10.18
CA ALA A 321 12.78 21.25 -11.12
C ALA A 321 12.37 19.89 -10.52
N GLY A 322 12.13 18.90 -11.38
CA GLY A 322 11.83 17.54 -10.97
C GLY A 322 13.07 16.67 -10.77
N GLU A 323 12.87 15.36 -10.74
CA GLU A 323 13.92 14.36 -10.50
C GLU A 323 15.05 14.41 -11.54
N THR A 324 14.73 14.73 -12.78
CA THR A 324 15.74 14.79 -13.84
C THR A 324 16.40 16.17 -14.00
N GLY A 325 15.91 17.17 -13.27
CA GLY A 325 16.38 18.55 -13.39
C GLY A 325 15.94 19.24 -14.68
N VAL A 326 14.98 18.68 -15.42
CA VAL A 326 14.51 19.21 -16.69
C VAL A 326 13.21 19.97 -16.51
N ILE A 327 13.17 21.22 -16.97
CA ILE A 327 11.98 22.06 -17.03
C ILE A 327 11.65 22.27 -18.51
N ASP A 328 10.57 21.64 -18.98
CA ASP A 328 10.09 21.80 -20.33
C ASP A 328 9.12 22.97 -20.41
N LEU A 329 9.32 23.81 -21.40
CA LEU A 329 8.49 24.97 -21.71
C LEU A 329 7.92 24.82 -23.12
N GLU A 330 6.61 24.84 -23.21
CA GLU A 330 5.88 24.97 -24.48
C GLU A 330 5.26 26.36 -24.51
N VAL A 331 5.78 27.20 -25.39
CA VAL A 331 5.31 28.58 -25.61
C VAL A 331 4.39 28.57 -26.82
N VAL A 332 3.11 28.85 -26.59
CA VAL A 332 2.09 28.92 -27.64
C VAL A 332 1.79 30.38 -27.94
N TYR A 333 2.03 30.78 -29.17
CA TYR A 333 1.70 32.09 -29.69
C TYR A 333 0.39 32.04 -30.47
N PRO A 334 -0.72 32.58 -29.92
CA PRO A 334 -2.03 32.45 -30.57
C PRO A 334 -2.28 33.51 -31.65
N GLY A 335 -1.37 34.43 -31.89
CA GLY A 335 -1.49 35.50 -32.86
C GLY A 335 -1.01 35.18 -34.27
N ILE A 336 -1.18 36.16 -35.17
CA ILE A 336 -0.61 36.11 -36.51
C ILE A 336 0.85 36.58 -36.42
N MET A 337 1.77 35.78 -36.86
CA MET A 337 3.19 36.08 -36.83
C MET A 337 3.58 37.04 -37.92
N SER A 338 4.29 38.10 -37.57
CA SER A 338 4.83 39.11 -38.52
C SER A 338 6.27 38.78 -38.97
N GLY A 339 6.94 37.88 -38.21
CA GLY A 339 8.34 37.53 -38.38
C GLY A 339 9.28 38.48 -37.67
N GLY A 340 9.94 37.95 -36.68
CA GLY A 340 10.82 38.76 -35.79
C GLY A 340 10.42 38.66 -34.32
N GLU A 341 9.35 37.94 -34.04
CA GLU A 341 8.92 37.64 -32.68
C GLU A 341 9.97 36.76 -31.97
N ALA A 342 10.30 37.11 -30.75
CA ALA A 342 11.24 36.37 -29.94
C ALA A 342 10.90 36.49 -28.46
N VAL A 343 11.23 35.50 -27.71
CA VAL A 343 11.21 35.49 -26.24
C VAL A 343 12.63 35.40 -25.72
N ARG A 344 12.95 36.23 -24.75
CA ARG A 344 14.18 36.21 -23.98
C ARG A 344 13.89 35.55 -22.65
N ILE A 345 14.54 34.43 -22.39
CA ILE A 345 14.41 33.67 -21.15
C ILE A 345 15.73 33.76 -20.37
N THR A 346 15.66 34.24 -19.13
CA THR A 346 16.81 34.30 -18.24
C THR A 346 16.58 33.36 -17.07
N LYS A 347 17.52 32.46 -16.81
CA LYS A 347 17.53 31.59 -15.64
C LYS A 347 18.47 32.16 -14.59
N ASP A 348 17.97 32.49 -13.44
CA ASP A 348 18.74 33.05 -12.32
C ASP A 348 19.60 34.27 -12.79
N LYS A 349 20.92 34.13 -12.71
CA LYS A 349 21.90 35.14 -13.16
C LYS A 349 22.65 34.73 -14.42
N GLU A 350 22.17 33.69 -15.11
CA GLU A 350 22.80 33.22 -16.34
C GLU A 350 22.58 34.21 -17.50
N GLU A 351 23.35 34.04 -18.58
CA GLU A 351 23.14 34.81 -19.79
C GLU A 351 21.77 34.52 -20.41
N PRO A 352 21.05 35.55 -20.85
CA PRO A 352 19.73 35.37 -21.44
C PRO A 352 19.79 34.49 -22.71
N ARG A 353 18.87 33.58 -22.80
CA ARG A 353 18.65 32.75 -23.99
C ARG A 353 17.57 33.38 -24.86
N TYR A 354 17.91 33.69 -26.11
CA TYR A 354 16.97 34.22 -27.08
C TYR A 354 16.38 33.10 -27.90
N LEU A 355 15.04 32.98 -27.92
CA LEU A 355 14.30 32.01 -28.69
C LEU A 355 13.44 32.72 -29.74
N PRO A 356 13.81 32.65 -31.03
CA PRO A 356 12.97 33.20 -32.09
C PRO A 356 11.70 32.36 -32.22
N VAL A 357 10.56 33.00 -32.23
CA VAL A 357 9.25 32.38 -32.43
C VAL A 357 9.04 32.19 -33.94
N ARG A 358 9.35 31.02 -34.46
CA ARG A 358 9.23 30.70 -35.88
C ARG A 358 7.95 29.94 -36.25
N SER A 359 7.20 29.52 -35.26
CA SER A 359 5.92 28.80 -35.39
C SER A 359 5.03 29.18 -34.21
N ASN A 360 3.74 28.90 -34.33
CA ASN A 360 2.77 29.16 -33.26
C ASN A 360 3.06 28.38 -31.97
N VAL A 361 3.91 27.38 -32.03
CA VAL A 361 4.34 26.60 -30.86
C VAL A 361 5.86 26.50 -30.88
N VAL A 362 6.50 26.89 -29.79
CA VAL A 362 7.94 26.76 -29.59
C VAL A 362 8.19 25.96 -28.32
N ASN A 363 8.90 24.86 -28.46
CA ASN A 363 9.31 24.02 -27.33
C ASN A 363 10.78 24.31 -26.98
N THR A 364 11.05 24.46 -25.70
CA THR A 364 12.40 24.60 -25.17
C THR A 364 12.54 23.93 -23.82
N THR A 365 13.76 23.59 -23.46
CA THR A 365 14.07 22.99 -22.17
C THR A 365 15.07 23.85 -21.40
N ILE A 366 14.89 23.94 -20.10
CA ILE A 366 15.83 24.56 -19.16
C ILE A 366 16.41 23.44 -18.31
N GLN A 367 17.73 23.42 -18.21
CA GLN A 367 18.44 22.46 -17.37
C GLN A 367 18.69 23.08 -15.99
N ALA A 368 18.45 22.29 -14.95
CA ALA A 368 18.74 22.62 -13.57
C ALA A 368 19.30 21.38 -12.87
N GLU A 369 19.77 21.51 -11.65
CA GLU A 369 20.03 20.33 -10.84
C GLU A 369 18.71 19.69 -10.38
N PRO A 370 18.69 18.36 -10.17
CA PRO A 370 17.51 17.70 -9.61
C PRO A 370 17.01 18.39 -8.35
N TRP A 371 15.72 18.71 -8.31
CA TRP A 371 15.04 19.39 -7.19
C TRP A 371 15.52 20.82 -6.91
N GLN A 372 16.31 21.40 -7.80
CA GLN A 372 16.73 22.78 -7.69
C GLN A 372 15.56 23.72 -7.95
N THR A 373 15.43 24.75 -7.12
CA THR A 373 14.55 25.88 -7.36
C THR A 373 15.29 26.90 -8.21
N VAL A 374 14.73 27.27 -9.35
CA VAL A 374 15.29 28.24 -10.30
C VAL A 374 14.34 29.39 -10.52
N HIS A 375 14.89 30.58 -10.66
CA HIS A 375 14.14 31.78 -11.00
C HIS A 375 14.21 32.03 -12.50
N LEU A 376 13.05 32.16 -13.14
CA LEU A 376 12.91 32.36 -14.58
C LEU A 376 12.26 33.73 -14.84
N THR A 377 12.90 34.53 -15.70
CA THR A 377 12.29 35.73 -16.24
C THR A 377 12.08 35.61 -17.75
N PHE A 378 10.94 36.10 -18.20
CA PHE A 378 10.51 36.09 -19.58
C PHE A 378 10.31 37.50 -20.06
N GLU A 379 10.89 37.85 -21.20
CA GLU A 379 10.70 39.14 -21.86
C GLU A 379 10.35 38.86 -23.33
N TYR A 380 9.14 39.22 -23.72
CA TYR A 380 8.67 39.07 -25.08
C TYR A 380 8.87 40.43 -25.79
N ASN A 381 9.27 40.42 -27.06
CA ASN A 381 9.33 41.62 -27.89
C ASN A 381 8.01 41.87 -28.65
N PHE A 382 6.94 41.24 -28.23
CA PHE A 382 5.62 41.33 -28.82
C PHE A 382 4.52 41.16 -27.76
N PHE A 383 3.33 41.60 -28.08
CA PHE A 383 2.11 41.32 -27.32
C PHE A 383 0.90 41.25 -28.25
N MET A 384 -0.18 40.68 -27.75
CA MET A 384 -1.42 40.48 -28.48
C MET A 384 -2.24 41.75 -28.46
N GLN A 385 -2.19 42.56 -29.51
CA GLN A 385 -2.92 43.86 -29.59
C GLN A 385 -4.43 43.69 -29.45
N ASN A 386 -4.98 42.56 -29.88
CA ASN A 386 -6.41 42.23 -29.88
C ASN A 386 -6.76 41.20 -28.82
N ALA A 387 -5.91 41.00 -27.79
CA ALA A 387 -6.27 40.10 -26.69
C ALA A 387 -7.56 40.62 -26.03
N GLN A 388 -8.54 39.74 -25.90
CA GLN A 388 -9.85 40.11 -25.34
C GLN A 388 -9.76 40.53 -23.88
N GLU A 389 -8.71 40.13 -23.19
CA GLU A 389 -8.46 40.48 -21.80
C GLU A 389 -6.99 40.92 -21.63
N GLN A 390 -6.78 42.12 -21.15
CA GLN A 390 -5.51 42.57 -20.59
C GLN A 390 -5.60 42.51 -19.08
N ARG A 391 -4.52 42.08 -18.43
CA ARG A 391 -4.45 41.90 -16.99
C ARG A 391 -3.38 42.86 -16.42
N GLY A 392 -3.80 43.69 -15.49
CA GLY A 392 -2.92 44.69 -14.95
C GLY A 392 -2.48 45.73 -15.98
N GLU A 393 -1.24 46.21 -15.84
CA GLU A 393 -0.59 47.14 -16.77
C GLU A 393 0.15 46.44 -17.92
N ASP A 394 0.48 45.14 -17.74
CA ASP A 394 1.16 44.32 -18.74
C ASP A 394 0.22 43.80 -19.81
N ARG A 395 0.81 43.40 -20.93
CA ARG A 395 0.07 42.97 -22.10
C ARG A 395 0.29 41.48 -22.33
N LEU A 396 -0.77 40.74 -22.61
CA LEU A 396 -0.70 39.33 -22.89
C LEU A 396 0.16 39.02 -24.13
N ALA A 397 1.19 38.19 -24.00
CA ALA A 397 2.10 37.85 -25.08
C ALA A 397 1.92 36.43 -25.58
N ALA A 398 1.88 35.44 -24.72
CA ALA A 398 1.82 34.04 -25.08
C ALA A 398 1.08 33.21 -24.03
N ILE A 399 0.76 31.98 -24.40
CA ILE A 399 0.35 30.94 -23.44
C ILE A 399 1.56 30.03 -23.21
N VAL A 400 1.92 29.80 -21.97
CA VAL A 400 3.08 28.98 -21.60
C VAL A 400 2.62 27.80 -20.77
N HIS A 401 2.91 26.59 -21.29
CA HIS A 401 2.76 25.35 -20.54
C HIS A 401 4.12 24.92 -20.01
N LEU A 402 4.19 24.77 -18.70
CA LEU A 402 5.39 24.44 -17.98
C LEU A 402 5.25 23.03 -17.39
N THR A 403 6.22 22.18 -17.68
CA THR A 403 6.28 20.81 -17.16
C THR A 403 7.64 20.55 -16.54
N VAL A 404 7.67 19.96 -15.35
CA VAL A 404 8.92 19.55 -14.69
C VAL A 404 9.07 18.05 -14.71
N ARG A 405 10.30 17.57 -14.92
CA ARG A 405 10.60 16.14 -14.95
C ARG A 405 11.68 15.77 -13.94
#